data_33e1666bfc65f5eab770cf69cdffb5a2
#
_entry.id   33e1666bfc65f5eab770cf69cdffb5a2
#
_cell.length_a   1.000
_cell.length_b   1.000
_cell.length_c   1.000
_cell.angle_alpha   90.00
_cell.angle_beta   90.00
_cell.angle_gamma   90.00
#
_symmetry.space_group_name_H-M   'P 1'
#
loop_
_entity.id
_entity.type
_entity.pdbx_description
1 polymer ?
#
loop_
_entity_poly.entity_id
_entity_poly.type
_entity_poly.pdbx_seq_one_letter_code
_entity_poly.pdbx_strand_id
1 'polypeptide(L)'
;MERKRAPGAPKQSFLHGALILVVAIAIEKIIGALFKLPLAWILTPVGNGYFGNAYSLYSPLFSLATAGFPIAISRLVSENSVRGRYRDIRQIHWVSIRIFFVLGVAAFSIMLFGAKPYVHYAVSNSPENALPAIYALAPAVFFTSMMSIYRGYYEGLRNMYPTAISEVIEALCKLIFGLTASYLIVQAGMREYAASGTVFGIKETSEEYAKIATLPYAAAGAISGVTIGGMFAFLFLFLYHKRNGDGITPQMLRSSPRPYPVRVETARLIRTAVPVALGSLAVNLSTFVDSTFLQKRINDIMQTNPDVLIRMYRGIIPDSVVKLNIVPNFLFGCFSNASTLFMVVPAVTQAFGVSALPSVTAAWTEGNPRRLRLSIESVLRIVAIITIPAGLGLSALSTPIASLMFGSANAPTVTGRILVVLGLASIFAAMSTPINSMLQAVGRVDLPVKLLAAGIAVKVVLNYTLVGIPEINVMGAGTGTLVCYVLITVFALFFLCRETKITPNFVVIFLKPLLASVIAVGTAYFVQKAGAAVGFAKPATCLAIVVAAVLYALCLLRFRALSKHDISMLPHGQKIEKILEKHNWIR
;
A
#
# COMPACT_ATOMS: atom_id res chain seq x y z
N MET A 1 -9.68 39.16 -30.49
CA MET A 1 -9.06 38.95 -29.16
C MET A 1 -8.16 37.72 -29.23
N GLU A 2 -6.90 37.91 -29.53
CA GLU A 2 -5.90 36.86 -29.51
C GLU A 2 -5.60 36.50 -28.04
N ARG A 3 -6.02 35.30 -27.65
CA ARG A 3 -5.63 34.73 -26.35
C ARG A 3 -4.11 34.52 -26.35
N LYS A 4 -3.37 35.34 -25.59
CA LYS A 4 -1.96 35.12 -25.27
C LYS A 4 -1.82 33.71 -24.69
N ARG A 5 -1.35 32.77 -25.51
CA ARG A 5 -0.99 31.43 -25.05
C ARG A 5 0.24 31.58 -24.16
N ALA A 6 0.14 31.07 -22.92
CA ALA A 6 1.29 30.95 -22.04
C ALA A 6 2.42 30.19 -22.76
N PRO A 7 3.68 30.62 -22.64
CA PRO A 7 4.81 29.88 -23.19
C PRO A 7 4.78 28.46 -22.62
N GLY A 8 4.98 27.45 -23.47
CA GLY A 8 4.96 26.04 -23.08
C GLY A 8 5.80 25.84 -21.82
N ALA A 9 5.22 25.18 -20.82
CA ALA A 9 5.92 24.93 -19.56
C ALA A 9 7.31 24.32 -19.86
N PRO A 10 8.38 24.85 -19.27
CA PRO A 10 9.73 24.37 -19.53
C PRO A 10 9.77 22.87 -19.23
N LYS A 11 10.32 22.08 -20.16
CA LYS A 11 10.56 20.63 -19.95
C LYS A 11 11.35 20.47 -18.68
N GLN A 12 10.74 19.86 -17.66
CA GLN A 12 11.40 19.66 -16.38
C GLN A 12 12.64 18.77 -16.58
N SER A 13 13.71 19.06 -15.85
CA SER A 13 14.80 18.11 -15.76
C SER A 13 14.27 16.83 -15.10
N PHE A 14 14.77 15.68 -15.51
CA PHE A 14 14.35 14.38 -14.99
C PHE A 14 14.38 14.33 -13.45
N LEU A 15 15.44 14.84 -12.84
CA LEU A 15 15.61 14.87 -11.39
C LEU A 15 14.56 15.77 -10.69
N HIS A 16 14.27 16.94 -11.27
CA HIS A 16 13.29 17.86 -10.70
C HIS A 16 11.86 17.27 -10.77
N GLY A 17 11.50 16.64 -11.90
CA GLY A 17 10.21 15.97 -12.03
C GLY A 17 10.06 14.78 -11.07
N ALA A 18 11.10 13.96 -10.94
CA ALA A 18 11.11 12.83 -9.99
C ALA A 18 10.96 13.31 -8.53
N LEU A 19 11.63 14.40 -8.16
CA LEU A 19 11.53 14.99 -6.81
C LEU A 19 10.09 15.45 -6.51
N ILE A 20 9.42 16.09 -7.47
CA ILE A 20 8.03 16.55 -7.32
C ILE A 20 7.11 15.35 -7.02
N LEU A 21 7.24 14.25 -7.77
CA LEU A 21 6.44 13.05 -7.53
C LEU A 21 6.75 12.40 -6.17
N VAL A 22 8.02 12.30 -5.79
CA VAL A 22 8.41 11.73 -4.49
C VAL A 22 7.80 12.54 -3.34
N VAL A 23 7.82 13.87 -3.43
CA VAL A 23 7.21 14.75 -2.42
C VAL A 23 5.69 14.57 -2.41
N ALA A 24 5.03 14.50 -3.57
CA ALA A 24 3.59 14.29 -3.66
C ALA A 24 3.17 12.93 -3.06
N ILE A 25 3.90 11.87 -3.39
CA ILE A 25 3.67 10.53 -2.81
C ILE A 25 3.88 10.55 -1.29
N ALA A 26 4.91 11.24 -0.79
CA ALA A 26 5.12 11.36 0.66
C ALA A 26 3.96 12.09 1.34
N ILE A 27 3.46 13.17 0.78
CA ILE A 27 2.29 13.91 1.26
C ILE A 27 1.04 13.00 1.22
N GLU A 28 0.81 12.29 0.13
CA GLU A 28 -0.30 11.32 -0.01
C GLU A 28 -0.26 10.26 1.09
N LYS A 29 0.93 9.70 1.39
CA LYS A 29 1.08 8.69 2.46
C LYS A 29 0.82 9.26 3.85
N ILE A 30 1.27 10.48 4.12
CA ILE A 30 0.98 11.18 5.40
C ILE A 30 -0.52 11.41 5.54
N ILE A 31 -1.17 11.94 4.51
CA ILE A 31 -2.62 12.16 4.51
C ILE A 31 -3.37 10.82 4.65
N GLY A 32 -2.89 9.76 3.99
CA GLY A 32 -3.44 8.41 4.11
C GLY A 32 -3.38 7.85 5.54
N ALA A 33 -2.29 8.09 6.27
CA ALA A 33 -2.16 7.74 7.68
C ALA A 33 -3.11 8.57 8.56
N LEU A 34 -3.19 9.88 8.33
CA LEU A 34 -4.13 10.79 9.02
C LEU A 34 -5.60 10.42 8.77
N PHE A 35 -5.91 9.81 7.64
CA PHE A 35 -7.24 9.27 7.35
C PHE A 35 -7.51 7.97 8.10
N LYS A 36 -6.57 7.02 8.05
CA LYS A 36 -6.79 5.66 8.56
C LYS A 36 -6.93 5.58 10.07
N LEU A 37 -6.20 6.40 10.83
CA LEU A 37 -6.22 6.35 12.29
C LEU A 37 -7.57 6.80 12.87
N PRO A 38 -8.09 8.02 12.58
CA PRO A 38 -9.41 8.42 13.06
C PRO A 38 -10.53 7.52 12.52
N LEU A 39 -10.40 7.06 11.27
CA LEU A 39 -11.38 6.16 10.68
C LEU A 39 -11.52 4.87 11.49
N ALA A 40 -10.41 4.29 11.95
CA ALA A 40 -10.46 3.06 12.76
C ALA A 40 -11.18 3.29 14.11
N TRP A 41 -11.12 4.50 14.68
CA TRP A 41 -11.88 4.85 15.89
C TRP A 41 -13.38 4.97 15.63
N ILE A 42 -13.77 5.51 14.47
CA ILE A 42 -15.17 5.65 14.07
C ILE A 42 -15.78 4.29 13.72
N LEU A 43 -15.11 3.53 12.87
CA LEU A 43 -15.64 2.28 12.28
C LEU A 43 -15.55 1.06 13.21
N THR A 44 -14.67 1.08 14.23
CA THR A 44 -14.35 -0.11 15.04
C THR A 44 -13.88 -1.30 14.15
N PRO A 45 -13.54 -2.48 14.67
CA PRO A 45 -13.17 -3.62 13.83
C PRO A 45 -14.28 -4.07 12.89
N VAL A 46 -15.55 -4.02 13.31
CA VAL A 46 -16.69 -4.44 12.49
C VAL A 46 -16.81 -3.59 11.23
N GLY A 47 -16.84 -2.27 11.36
CA GLY A 47 -16.92 -1.36 10.21
C GLY A 47 -15.65 -1.39 9.34
N ASN A 48 -14.46 -1.58 9.95
CA ASN A 48 -13.23 -1.79 9.20
C ASN A 48 -13.24 -3.10 8.40
N GLY A 49 -13.96 -4.12 8.87
CA GLY A 49 -14.22 -5.33 8.09
C GLY A 49 -15.01 -5.02 6.81
N TYR A 50 -16.12 -4.26 6.90
CA TYR A 50 -16.89 -3.85 5.72
C TYR A 50 -16.10 -2.96 4.77
N PHE A 51 -15.33 -2.01 5.30
CA PHE A 51 -14.39 -1.20 4.54
C PHE A 51 -13.35 -2.05 3.80
N GLY A 52 -12.76 -3.02 4.50
CA GLY A 52 -11.79 -3.96 3.94
C GLY A 52 -12.37 -4.83 2.82
N ASN A 53 -13.61 -5.33 2.98
CA ASN A 53 -14.30 -6.11 1.97
C ASN A 53 -14.48 -5.34 0.65
N ALA A 54 -14.89 -4.07 0.73
CA ALA A 54 -15.01 -3.23 -0.46
C ALA A 54 -13.65 -3.03 -1.16
N TYR A 55 -12.59 -2.75 -0.39
CA TYR A 55 -11.24 -2.62 -0.95
C TYR A 55 -10.69 -3.91 -1.53
N SER A 56 -11.05 -5.06 -0.98
CA SER A 56 -10.58 -6.36 -1.47
C SER A 56 -11.11 -6.66 -2.88
N LEU A 57 -12.37 -6.32 -3.16
CA LEU A 57 -12.94 -6.44 -4.50
C LEU A 57 -12.41 -5.35 -5.45
N TYR A 58 -12.21 -4.13 -4.94
CA TYR A 58 -11.74 -2.98 -5.69
C TYR A 58 -10.27 -3.11 -6.13
N SER A 59 -9.37 -3.56 -5.25
CA SER A 59 -7.92 -3.51 -5.48
C SER A 59 -7.44 -4.24 -6.73
N PRO A 60 -7.93 -5.46 -7.08
CA PRO A 60 -7.56 -6.10 -8.33
C PRO A 60 -8.02 -5.32 -9.56
N LEU A 61 -9.25 -4.79 -9.55
CA LEU A 61 -9.80 -4.00 -10.66
C LEU A 61 -9.06 -2.66 -10.82
N PHE A 62 -8.78 -2.00 -9.70
CA PHE A 62 -7.97 -0.78 -9.65
C PHE A 62 -6.57 -1.00 -10.25
N SER A 63 -5.91 -2.10 -9.90
CA SER A 63 -4.55 -2.37 -10.39
C SER A 63 -4.50 -2.62 -11.90
N LEU A 64 -5.52 -3.26 -12.47
CA LEU A 64 -5.64 -3.40 -13.91
C LEU A 64 -5.73 -2.04 -14.60
N ALA A 65 -6.47 -1.11 -14.00
CA ALA A 65 -6.69 0.22 -14.57
C ALA A 65 -5.48 1.16 -14.37
N THR A 66 -4.77 1.09 -13.25
CA THR A 66 -3.81 2.13 -12.85
C THR A 66 -2.34 1.73 -12.98
N ALA A 67 -2.00 0.46 -13.01
CA ALA A 67 -0.59 0.06 -12.96
C ALA A 67 0.08 -0.09 -14.35
N GLY A 68 -0.54 -0.82 -15.27
CA GLY A 68 0.11 -1.14 -16.55
C GLY A 68 0.00 -0.04 -17.59
N PHE A 69 -1.16 0.54 -17.70
CA PHE A 69 -1.49 1.45 -18.78
C PHE A 69 -0.86 2.85 -18.65
N PRO A 70 -0.84 3.52 -17.49
CA PRO A 70 -0.15 4.81 -17.37
C PRO A 70 1.33 4.70 -17.74
N ILE A 71 1.99 3.63 -17.33
CA ILE A 71 3.39 3.36 -17.67
C ILE A 71 3.55 3.17 -19.19
N ALA A 72 2.65 2.44 -19.82
CA ALA A 72 2.67 2.25 -21.28
C ALA A 72 2.42 3.55 -22.04
N ILE A 73 1.43 4.36 -21.59
CA ILE A 73 1.15 5.67 -22.16
C ILE A 73 2.37 6.58 -22.01
N SER A 74 2.90 6.70 -20.80
CA SER A 74 4.07 7.53 -20.50
C SER A 74 5.27 7.16 -21.38
N ARG A 75 5.54 5.86 -21.53
CA ARG A 75 6.62 5.35 -22.40
C ARG A 75 6.39 5.72 -23.86
N LEU A 76 5.20 5.42 -24.42
CA LEU A 76 4.91 5.69 -25.84
C LEU A 76 4.88 7.19 -26.14
N VAL A 77 4.34 8.02 -25.24
CA VAL A 77 4.34 9.47 -25.37
C VAL A 77 5.77 10.01 -25.33
N SER A 78 6.61 9.55 -24.39
CA SER A 78 8.01 9.96 -24.28
C SER A 78 8.81 9.54 -25.53
N GLU A 79 8.65 8.30 -26.01
CA GLU A 79 9.28 7.79 -27.23
C GLU A 79 8.93 8.65 -28.45
N ASN A 80 7.64 8.92 -28.67
CA ASN A 80 7.17 9.73 -29.79
C ASN A 80 7.57 11.21 -29.64
N SER A 81 7.68 11.74 -28.42
CA SER A 81 8.16 13.09 -28.15
C SER A 81 9.63 13.28 -28.59
N VAL A 82 10.49 12.30 -28.30
CA VAL A 82 11.89 12.32 -28.72
C VAL A 82 12.03 12.23 -30.26
N ARG A 83 11.15 11.46 -30.90
CA ARG A 83 11.12 11.27 -32.35
C ARG A 83 10.43 12.42 -33.10
N GLY A 84 9.91 13.45 -32.42
CA GLY A 84 9.17 14.55 -33.06
C GLY A 84 7.80 14.15 -33.62
N ARG A 85 7.24 12.99 -33.22
CA ARG A 85 5.97 12.43 -33.73
C ARG A 85 4.78 12.92 -32.89
N TYR A 86 4.54 14.23 -32.91
CA TYR A 86 3.53 14.86 -32.04
C TYR A 86 2.07 14.48 -32.40
N ARG A 87 1.80 14.12 -33.67
CA ARG A 87 0.48 13.62 -34.08
C ARG A 87 0.18 12.27 -33.46
N ASP A 88 1.19 11.38 -33.35
CA ASP A 88 1.03 10.10 -32.68
C ASP A 88 0.78 10.26 -31.18
N ILE A 89 1.42 11.24 -30.52
CA ILE A 89 1.16 11.55 -29.10
C ILE A 89 -0.32 11.87 -28.86
N ARG A 90 -0.92 12.74 -29.70
CA ARG A 90 -2.35 13.02 -29.60
C ARG A 90 -3.23 11.82 -29.93
N GLN A 91 -2.82 11.01 -30.91
CA GLN A 91 -3.51 9.79 -31.26
C GLN A 91 -3.49 8.79 -30.09
N ILE A 92 -2.35 8.58 -29.43
CA ILE A 92 -2.23 7.74 -28.24
C ILE A 92 -3.18 8.22 -27.15
N HIS A 93 -3.25 9.53 -26.88
CA HIS A 93 -4.18 10.09 -25.90
C HIS A 93 -5.64 9.75 -26.21
N TRP A 94 -6.08 9.98 -27.46
CA TRP A 94 -7.45 9.66 -27.88
C TRP A 94 -7.77 8.16 -27.86
N VAL A 95 -6.84 7.33 -28.28
CA VAL A 95 -6.97 5.87 -28.23
C VAL A 95 -7.09 5.42 -26.77
N SER A 96 -6.24 5.96 -25.90
CA SER A 96 -6.28 5.65 -24.47
C SER A 96 -7.61 6.03 -23.83
N ILE A 97 -8.17 7.22 -24.12
CA ILE A 97 -9.48 7.61 -23.60
C ILE A 97 -10.56 6.60 -23.97
N ARG A 98 -10.60 6.13 -25.22
CA ARG A 98 -11.60 5.16 -25.67
C ARG A 98 -11.45 3.81 -24.99
N ILE A 99 -10.22 3.29 -24.91
CA ILE A 99 -9.95 2.00 -24.28
C ILE A 99 -10.31 2.05 -22.79
N PHE A 100 -9.89 3.12 -22.10
CA PHE A 100 -10.12 3.22 -20.65
C PHE A 100 -11.55 3.56 -20.28
N PHE A 101 -12.24 4.26 -21.14
CA PHE A 101 -13.69 4.45 -20.96
C PHE A 101 -14.39 3.08 -20.94
N VAL A 102 -14.10 2.22 -21.93
CA VAL A 102 -14.68 0.87 -22.00
C VAL A 102 -14.23 0.01 -20.82
N LEU A 103 -12.92 0.00 -20.50
CA LEU A 103 -12.40 -0.75 -19.37
C LEU A 103 -12.92 -0.24 -18.02
N GLY A 104 -13.03 1.09 -17.87
CA GLY A 104 -13.56 1.71 -16.65
C GLY A 104 -15.05 1.39 -16.45
N VAL A 105 -15.85 1.45 -17.52
CA VAL A 105 -17.26 1.03 -17.47
C VAL A 105 -17.39 -0.45 -17.20
N ALA A 106 -16.57 -1.30 -17.83
CA ALA A 106 -16.57 -2.73 -17.59
C ALA A 106 -16.19 -3.04 -16.13
N ALA A 107 -15.12 -2.45 -15.60
CA ALA A 107 -14.69 -2.63 -14.22
C ALA A 107 -15.73 -2.11 -13.21
N PHE A 108 -16.35 -0.96 -13.47
CA PHE A 108 -17.48 -0.45 -12.70
C PHE A 108 -18.65 -1.45 -12.70
N SER A 109 -19.01 -1.97 -13.88
CA SER A 109 -20.10 -2.97 -14.02
C SER A 109 -19.77 -4.27 -13.29
N ILE A 110 -18.53 -4.76 -13.39
CA ILE A 110 -18.07 -5.93 -12.65
C ILE A 110 -18.21 -5.69 -11.14
N MET A 111 -17.82 -4.52 -10.66
CA MET A 111 -17.92 -4.18 -9.25
C MET A 111 -19.38 -4.04 -8.78
N LEU A 112 -20.24 -3.44 -9.60
CA LEU A 112 -21.65 -3.24 -9.30
C LEU A 112 -22.43 -4.56 -9.28
N PHE A 113 -22.35 -5.35 -10.36
CA PHE A 113 -23.10 -6.61 -10.50
C PHE A 113 -22.41 -7.77 -9.77
N GLY A 114 -21.08 -7.76 -9.64
CA GLY A 114 -20.29 -8.73 -8.90
C GLY A 114 -20.34 -8.56 -7.38
N ALA A 115 -20.84 -7.41 -6.88
CA ALA A 115 -20.91 -7.15 -5.43
C ALA A 115 -21.72 -8.23 -4.68
N LYS A 116 -22.95 -8.51 -5.12
CA LYS A 116 -23.82 -9.52 -4.48
C LYS A 116 -23.23 -10.93 -4.48
N PRO A 117 -22.82 -11.51 -5.62
CA PRO A 117 -22.13 -12.80 -5.63
C PRO A 117 -20.89 -12.84 -4.73
N TYR A 118 -20.09 -11.77 -4.75
CA TYR A 118 -18.88 -11.67 -3.92
C TYR A 118 -19.21 -11.72 -2.43
N VAL A 119 -20.15 -10.90 -1.94
CA VAL A 119 -20.45 -10.87 -0.50
C VAL A 119 -21.08 -12.16 -0.02
N HIS A 120 -21.93 -12.82 -0.82
CA HIS A 120 -22.51 -14.11 -0.48
C HIS A 120 -21.47 -15.23 -0.44
N TYR A 121 -20.39 -15.13 -1.22
CA TYR A 121 -19.33 -16.12 -1.21
C TYR A 121 -18.25 -15.83 -0.15
N ALA A 122 -17.85 -14.58 0.00
CA ALA A 122 -16.68 -14.17 0.80
C ALA A 122 -17.06 -13.63 2.18
N VAL A 123 -18.19 -12.91 2.29
CA VAL A 123 -18.65 -12.31 3.54
C VAL A 123 -19.70 -13.21 4.15
N SER A 124 -19.28 -13.99 5.11
CA SER A 124 -20.17 -14.90 5.84
C SER A 124 -21.01 -14.10 6.84
N ASN A 125 -22.27 -14.50 6.98
CA ASN A 125 -23.24 -13.95 7.92
C ASN A 125 -23.51 -12.43 7.77
N SER A 126 -24.73 -12.07 7.47
CA SER A 126 -25.11 -10.69 7.11
C SER A 126 -24.31 -10.10 5.94
N PRO A 127 -24.20 -10.81 4.80
CA PRO A 127 -23.39 -10.38 3.65
C PRO A 127 -23.85 -9.02 3.11
N GLU A 128 -25.14 -8.70 3.25
CA GLU A 128 -25.72 -7.45 2.77
C GLU A 128 -25.15 -6.22 3.45
N ASN A 129 -24.61 -6.33 4.66
CA ASN A 129 -23.98 -5.22 5.39
C ASN A 129 -22.69 -4.71 4.72
N ALA A 130 -22.06 -5.50 3.87
CA ALA A 130 -20.88 -5.05 3.10
C ALA A 130 -21.24 -4.35 1.77
N LEU A 131 -22.49 -4.52 1.28
CA LEU A 131 -22.94 -3.96 0.00
C LEU A 131 -22.87 -2.44 -0.08
N PRO A 132 -23.33 -1.66 0.93
CA PRO A 132 -23.27 -0.20 0.86
C PRO A 132 -21.85 0.32 0.60
N ALA A 133 -20.86 -0.26 1.25
CA ALA A 133 -19.45 0.10 1.08
C ALA A 133 -18.94 -0.24 -0.33
N ILE A 134 -19.31 -1.40 -0.90
CA ILE A 134 -18.90 -1.82 -2.24
C ILE A 134 -19.55 -0.91 -3.30
N TYR A 135 -20.85 -0.61 -3.17
CA TYR A 135 -21.55 0.26 -4.10
C TYR A 135 -21.04 1.70 -4.06
N ALA A 136 -20.69 2.22 -2.88
CA ALA A 136 -20.06 3.52 -2.75
C ALA A 136 -18.69 3.61 -3.43
N LEU A 137 -17.95 2.48 -3.50
CA LEU A 137 -16.62 2.41 -4.13
C LEU A 137 -16.67 2.12 -5.63
N ALA A 138 -17.74 1.52 -6.13
CA ALA A 138 -17.83 1.11 -7.52
C ALA A 138 -17.53 2.23 -8.53
N PRO A 139 -18.06 3.46 -8.40
CA PRO A 139 -17.75 4.55 -9.33
C PRO A 139 -16.28 4.99 -9.28
N ALA A 140 -15.57 4.74 -8.17
CA ALA A 140 -14.17 5.12 -8.04
C ALA A 140 -13.29 4.45 -9.10
N VAL A 141 -13.58 3.17 -9.46
CA VAL A 141 -12.80 2.44 -10.48
C VAL A 141 -12.86 3.15 -11.83
N PHE A 142 -14.02 3.68 -12.20
CA PHE A 142 -14.18 4.45 -13.44
C PHE A 142 -13.38 5.75 -13.41
N PHE A 143 -13.52 6.56 -12.36
CA PHE A 143 -12.80 7.84 -12.26
C PHE A 143 -11.29 7.64 -12.18
N THR A 144 -10.81 6.67 -11.45
CA THR A 144 -9.37 6.35 -11.37
C THR A 144 -8.83 5.84 -12.70
N SER A 145 -9.60 5.05 -13.45
CA SER A 145 -9.25 4.64 -14.81
C SER A 145 -9.08 5.86 -15.73
N MET A 146 -10.02 6.78 -15.74
CA MET A 146 -9.95 8.00 -16.53
C MET A 146 -8.79 8.91 -16.12
N MET A 147 -8.57 9.08 -14.82
CA MET A 147 -7.48 9.88 -14.26
C MET A 147 -6.11 9.34 -14.66
N SER A 148 -5.93 8.02 -14.68
CA SER A 148 -4.67 7.36 -14.99
C SER A 148 -4.15 7.66 -16.40
N ILE A 149 -5.05 7.95 -17.36
CA ILE A 149 -4.67 8.34 -18.71
C ILE A 149 -3.95 9.69 -18.69
N TYR A 150 -4.53 10.68 -18.02
CA TYR A 150 -3.95 12.03 -17.95
C TYR A 150 -2.63 12.01 -17.18
N ARG A 151 -2.53 11.24 -16.08
CA ARG A 151 -1.26 11.05 -15.34
C ARG A 151 -0.20 10.49 -16.27
N GLY A 152 -0.42 9.35 -16.91
CA GLY A 152 0.54 8.75 -17.84
C GLY A 152 0.88 9.64 -19.04
N TYR A 153 -0.08 10.40 -19.54
CA TYR A 153 0.12 11.34 -20.64
C TYR A 153 1.07 12.50 -20.26
N TYR A 154 0.83 13.16 -19.12
CA TYR A 154 1.65 14.27 -18.67
C TYR A 154 3.03 13.82 -18.19
N GLU A 155 3.13 12.66 -17.55
CA GLU A 155 4.41 12.05 -17.20
C GLU A 155 5.26 11.75 -18.45
N GLY A 156 4.64 11.24 -19.50
CA GLY A 156 5.29 11.01 -20.79
C GLY A 156 5.78 12.30 -21.47
N LEU A 157 5.08 13.41 -21.25
CA LEU A 157 5.50 14.74 -21.69
C LEU A 157 6.53 15.43 -20.76
N ARG A 158 7.00 14.73 -19.70
CA ARG A 158 7.90 15.25 -18.66
C ARG A 158 7.32 16.45 -17.90
N ASN A 159 6.03 16.44 -17.65
CA ASN A 159 5.36 17.43 -16.81
C ASN A 159 4.69 16.69 -15.63
N MET A 160 5.38 16.64 -14.50
CA MET A 160 4.95 15.90 -13.31
C MET A 160 3.97 16.68 -12.42
N TYR A 161 3.81 18.00 -12.62
CA TYR A 161 2.92 18.84 -11.80
C TYR A 161 1.46 18.38 -11.77
N PRO A 162 0.80 18.10 -12.93
CA PRO A 162 -0.61 17.68 -12.90
C PRO A 162 -0.82 16.37 -12.14
N THR A 163 0.09 15.41 -12.32
CA THR A 163 0.07 14.15 -11.57
C THR A 163 0.18 14.40 -10.07
N ALA A 164 1.22 15.13 -9.64
CA ALA A 164 1.48 15.42 -8.24
C ALA A 164 0.30 16.14 -7.55
N ILE A 165 -0.26 17.17 -8.20
CA ILE A 165 -1.41 17.92 -7.65
C ILE A 165 -2.64 17.02 -7.58
N SER A 166 -2.90 16.19 -8.59
CA SER A 166 -4.05 15.28 -8.60
C SER A 166 -3.99 14.23 -7.47
N GLU A 167 -2.79 13.74 -7.11
CA GLU A 167 -2.59 12.81 -5.99
C GLU A 167 -2.92 13.48 -4.64
N VAL A 168 -2.47 14.72 -4.45
CA VAL A 168 -2.76 15.48 -3.24
C VAL A 168 -4.25 15.82 -3.13
N ILE A 169 -4.91 16.22 -4.23
CA ILE A 169 -6.37 16.48 -4.27
C ILE A 169 -7.13 15.21 -3.88
N GLU A 170 -6.81 14.07 -4.50
CA GLU A 170 -7.44 12.78 -4.20
C GLU A 170 -7.31 12.42 -2.72
N ALA A 171 -6.10 12.55 -2.16
CA ALA A 171 -5.84 12.25 -0.76
C ALA A 171 -6.57 13.20 0.20
N LEU A 172 -6.60 14.51 -0.08
CA LEU A 172 -7.30 15.50 0.75
C LEU A 172 -8.81 15.30 0.71
N CYS A 173 -9.39 15.08 -0.47
CA CYS A 173 -10.82 14.80 -0.60
C CYS A 173 -11.20 13.52 0.17
N LYS A 174 -10.42 12.47 0.06
CA LYS A 174 -10.60 11.24 0.82
C LYS A 174 -10.58 11.51 2.32
N LEU A 175 -9.62 12.28 2.81
CA LEU A 175 -9.49 12.64 4.22
C LEU A 175 -10.73 13.42 4.69
N ILE A 176 -11.06 14.52 4.00
CA ILE A 176 -12.12 15.43 4.42
C ILE A 176 -13.50 14.78 4.27
N PHE A 177 -13.87 14.38 3.07
CA PHE A 177 -15.21 13.85 2.81
C PHE A 177 -15.42 12.47 3.43
N GLY A 178 -14.42 11.60 3.41
CA GLY A 178 -14.55 10.25 3.95
C GLY A 178 -14.68 10.24 5.48
N LEU A 179 -13.87 11.00 6.21
CA LEU A 179 -14.00 11.08 7.67
C LEU A 179 -15.29 11.80 8.09
N THR A 180 -15.60 12.92 7.43
CA THR A 180 -16.80 13.70 7.74
C THR A 180 -18.06 12.88 7.49
N ALA A 181 -18.18 12.22 6.33
CA ALA A 181 -19.35 11.41 6.01
C ALA A 181 -19.49 10.23 6.98
N SER A 182 -18.40 9.52 7.25
CA SER A 182 -18.42 8.40 8.21
C SER A 182 -18.86 8.84 9.60
N TYR A 183 -18.30 9.92 10.11
CA TYR A 183 -18.66 10.47 11.42
C TYR A 183 -20.12 10.93 11.48
N LEU A 184 -20.58 11.69 10.48
CA LEU A 184 -21.96 12.20 10.44
C LEU A 184 -23.00 11.07 10.36
N ILE A 185 -22.73 9.99 9.62
CA ILE A 185 -23.61 8.84 9.53
C ILE A 185 -23.75 8.15 10.89
N VAL A 186 -22.65 7.91 11.61
CA VAL A 186 -22.70 7.35 12.97
C VAL A 186 -23.49 8.28 13.89
N GLN A 187 -23.22 9.58 13.86
CA GLN A 187 -23.94 10.56 14.70
C GLN A 187 -25.45 10.62 14.37
N ALA A 188 -25.80 10.57 13.09
CA ALA A 188 -27.20 10.58 12.66
C ALA A 188 -27.95 9.34 13.17
N GLY A 189 -27.39 8.14 12.99
CA GLY A 189 -28.02 6.91 13.47
C GLY A 189 -28.12 6.87 15.00
N MET A 190 -27.10 7.34 15.72
CA MET A 190 -27.14 7.38 17.20
C MET A 190 -28.14 8.43 17.73
N ARG A 191 -28.31 9.56 17.05
CA ARG A 191 -29.35 10.57 17.37
C ARG A 191 -30.75 10.01 17.16
N GLU A 192 -30.98 9.29 16.05
CA GLU A 192 -32.25 8.64 15.78
C GLU A 192 -32.56 7.60 16.84
N TYR A 193 -31.55 6.78 17.24
CA TYR A 193 -31.71 5.81 18.32
C TYR A 193 -32.08 6.48 19.65
N ALA A 194 -31.45 7.57 20.03
CA ALA A 194 -31.75 8.32 21.23
C ALA A 194 -33.18 8.92 21.23
N ALA A 195 -33.71 9.25 20.05
CA ALA A 195 -35.03 9.87 19.90
C ALA A 195 -36.16 8.84 19.81
N SER A 196 -35.96 7.72 19.08
CA SER A 196 -37.03 6.76 18.71
C SER A 196 -36.72 5.30 19.05
N GLY A 197 -35.50 4.99 19.50
CA GLY A 197 -35.06 3.61 19.69
C GLY A 197 -34.82 2.87 18.37
N THR A 198 -34.78 3.60 17.22
CA THR A 198 -34.53 3.03 15.90
C THR A 198 -33.23 3.56 15.28
N VAL A 199 -32.61 2.78 14.41
CA VAL A 199 -31.47 3.20 13.59
C VAL A 199 -31.84 2.97 12.13
N PHE A 200 -31.93 4.01 11.35
CA PHE A 200 -32.38 3.98 9.94
C PHE A 200 -33.69 3.20 9.76
N GLY A 201 -34.64 3.40 10.69
CA GLY A 201 -35.97 2.77 10.68
C GLY A 201 -36.02 1.35 11.26
N ILE A 202 -34.90 0.78 11.72
CA ILE A 202 -34.83 -0.54 12.36
C ILE A 202 -34.76 -0.37 13.88
N LYS A 203 -35.62 -1.05 14.62
CA LYS A 203 -35.65 -0.98 16.09
C LYS A 203 -34.48 -1.78 16.69
N GLU A 204 -33.70 -1.13 17.53
CA GLU A 204 -32.56 -1.74 18.21
C GLU A 204 -32.78 -1.86 19.71
N THR A 205 -32.25 -2.94 20.29
CA THR A 205 -32.52 -3.28 21.70
C THR A 205 -31.54 -2.64 22.67
N SER A 206 -30.36 -2.20 22.21
CA SER A 206 -29.36 -1.53 23.05
C SER A 206 -28.52 -0.56 22.22
N GLU A 207 -27.84 0.37 22.92
CA GLU A 207 -26.94 1.35 22.31
C GLU A 207 -25.80 0.68 21.53
N GLU A 208 -25.31 -0.47 22.01
CA GLU A 208 -24.25 -1.23 21.36
C GLU A 208 -24.71 -1.81 20.01
N TYR A 209 -25.93 -2.39 19.95
CA TYR A 209 -26.53 -2.87 18.70
C TYR A 209 -26.82 -1.71 17.75
N ALA A 210 -27.35 -0.61 18.28
CA ALA A 210 -27.57 0.61 17.50
C ALA A 210 -26.29 1.11 16.83
N LYS A 211 -25.18 1.15 17.57
CA LYS A 211 -23.88 1.54 17.01
C LYS A 211 -23.43 0.58 15.92
N ILE A 212 -23.54 -0.74 16.13
CA ILE A 212 -23.18 -1.75 15.11
C ILE A 212 -24.03 -1.59 13.85
N ALA A 213 -25.31 -1.30 13.97
CA ALA A 213 -26.22 -1.08 12.84
C ALA A 213 -25.84 0.14 11.98
N THR A 214 -25.16 1.15 12.55
CA THR A 214 -24.66 2.30 11.76
C THR A 214 -23.42 1.98 10.92
N LEU A 215 -22.61 0.97 11.30
CA LEU A 215 -21.28 0.73 10.73
C LEU A 215 -21.26 0.37 9.24
N PRO A 216 -22.21 -0.37 8.65
CA PRO A 216 -22.27 -0.60 7.21
C PRO A 216 -22.33 0.70 6.41
N TYR A 217 -23.19 1.61 6.83
CA TYR A 217 -23.37 2.91 6.18
C TYR A 217 -22.22 3.87 6.48
N ALA A 218 -21.66 3.83 7.69
CA ALA A 218 -20.47 4.59 8.06
C ALA A 218 -19.25 4.16 7.24
N ALA A 219 -19.08 2.87 6.96
CA ALA A 219 -18.05 2.35 6.07
C ALA A 219 -18.27 2.85 4.62
N ALA A 220 -19.53 2.86 4.15
CA ALA A 220 -19.87 3.44 2.85
C ALA A 220 -19.57 4.94 2.79
N GLY A 221 -19.86 5.69 3.85
CA GLY A 221 -19.51 7.11 4.00
C GLY A 221 -18.00 7.35 3.91
N ALA A 222 -17.21 6.55 4.62
CA ALA A 222 -15.74 6.62 4.55
C ALA A 222 -15.22 6.37 3.12
N ILE A 223 -15.80 5.40 2.44
CA ILE A 223 -15.45 4.99 1.08
C ILE A 223 -15.92 6.01 0.03
N SER A 224 -17.06 6.67 0.26
CA SER A 224 -17.52 7.72 -0.65
C SER A 224 -16.48 8.83 -0.82
N GLY A 225 -15.67 9.10 0.22
CA GLY A 225 -14.54 10.01 0.13
C GLY A 225 -13.49 9.62 -0.91
N VAL A 226 -13.29 8.31 -1.14
CA VAL A 226 -12.38 7.80 -2.18
C VAL A 226 -12.97 8.06 -3.57
N THR A 227 -14.25 7.78 -3.75
CA THR A 227 -14.97 8.03 -5.00
C THR A 227 -14.99 9.52 -5.34
N ILE A 228 -15.32 10.36 -4.36
CA ILE A 228 -15.33 11.83 -4.50
C ILE A 228 -13.91 12.32 -4.81
N GLY A 229 -12.88 11.80 -4.11
CA GLY A 229 -11.49 12.13 -4.36
C GLY A 229 -11.04 11.82 -5.79
N GLY A 230 -11.36 10.62 -6.29
CA GLY A 230 -11.09 10.21 -7.66
C GLY A 230 -11.82 11.10 -8.69
N MET A 231 -13.08 11.46 -8.40
CA MET A 231 -13.87 12.35 -9.25
C MET A 231 -13.23 13.75 -9.33
N PHE A 232 -12.88 14.36 -8.20
CA PHE A 232 -12.26 15.69 -8.17
C PHE A 232 -10.87 15.70 -8.81
N ALA A 233 -10.07 14.66 -8.58
CA ALA A 233 -8.76 14.53 -9.20
C ALA A 233 -8.86 14.36 -10.72
N PHE A 234 -9.80 13.55 -11.20
CA PHE A 234 -10.11 13.44 -12.64
C PHE A 234 -10.59 14.77 -13.22
N LEU A 235 -11.54 15.43 -12.56
CA LEU A 235 -12.07 16.72 -13.01
C LEU A 235 -10.95 17.78 -13.08
N PHE A 236 -10.07 17.83 -12.07
CA PHE A 236 -8.90 18.71 -12.08
C PHE A 236 -8.01 18.44 -13.32
N LEU A 237 -7.66 17.19 -13.58
CA LEU A 237 -6.82 16.83 -14.72
C LEU A 237 -7.47 17.14 -16.06
N PHE A 238 -8.76 16.86 -16.18
CA PHE A 238 -9.56 17.18 -17.38
C PHE A 238 -9.60 18.68 -17.64
N LEU A 239 -9.93 19.50 -16.61
CA LEU A 239 -9.97 20.96 -16.70
C LEU A 239 -8.58 21.55 -16.96
N TYR A 240 -7.55 21.01 -16.30
CA TYR A 240 -6.15 21.39 -16.55
C TYR A 240 -5.78 21.16 -18.02
N HIS A 241 -6.12 19.98 -18.56
CA HIS A 241 -5.86 19.67 -19.97
C HIS A 241 -6.60 20.59 -20.93
N LYS A 242 -7.87 20.88 -20.64
CA LYS A 242 -8.69 21.78 -21.47
C LYS A 242 -8.20 23.24 -21.44
N ARG A 243 -7.72 23.71 -20.28
CA ARG A 243 -7.31 25.10 -20.07
C ARG A 243 -5.86 25.35 -20.50
N ASN A 244 -4.94 24.50 -20.09
CA ASN A 244 -3.48 24.68 -20.28
C ASN A 244 -2.97 23.93 -21.53
N GLY A 245 -3.71 22.92 -22.01
CA GLY A 245 -3.29 22.07 -23.13
C GLY A 245 -2.15 21.13 -22.76
N ASP A 246 -1.55 20.57 -23.78
CA ASP A 246 -0.46 19.58 -23.70
C ASP A 246 0.94 20.16 -24.01
N GLY A 247 1.00 21.47 -24.29
CA GLY A 247 2.25 22.15 -24.69
C GLY A 247 2.68 21.84 -26.14
N ILE A 248 1.94 21.01 -26.87
CA ILE A 248 2.20 20.72 -28.28
C ILE A 248 1.63 21.83 -29.15
N THR A 249 2.52 22.61 -29.78
CA THR A 249 2.12 23.74 -30.61
C THR A 249 1.60 23.30 -31.99
N PRO A 250 0.80 24.14 -32.68
CA PRO A 250 0.39 23.84 -34.05
C PRO A 250 1.56 23.69 -35.03
N GLN A 251 2.68 24.37 -34.79
CA GLN A 251 3.88 24.21 -35.60
C GLN A 251 4.50 22.81 -35.44
N MET A 252 4.61 22.32 -34.20
CA MET A 252 5.09 20.97 -33.90
C MET A 252 4.19 19.89 -34.56
N LEU A 253 2.89 20.12 -34.60
CA LEU A 253 1.97 19.22 -35.28
C LEU A 253 2.13 19.25 -36.80
N ARG A 254 2.39 20.43 -37.38
CA ARG A 254 2.60 20.55 -38.84
C ARG A 254 3.91 19.89 -39.28
N SER A 255 4.98 20.00 -38.48
CA SER A 255 6.26 19.37 -38.74
C SER A 255 6.29 17.87 -38.43
N SER A 256 5.27 17.36 -37.74
CA SER A 256 5.18 15.94 -37.38
C SER A 256 4.88 15.08 -38.62
N PRO A 257 5.54 13.90 -38.79
CA PRO A 257 5.22 12.97 -39.86
C PRO A 257 3.78 12.47 -39.74
N ARG A 258 3.32 11.79 -40.81
CA ARG A 258 1.99 11.16 -40.78
C ARG A 258 1.89 10.18 -39.62
N PRO A 259 0.77 10.17 -38.86
CA PRO A 259 0.60 9.28 -37.73
C PRO A 259 0.54 7.81 -38.17
N TYR A 260 0.97 6.92 -37.29
CA TYR A 260 0.78 5.49 -37.50
C TYR A 260 -0.73 5.15 -37.54
N PRO A 261 -1.11 4.05 -38.21
CA PRO A 261 -2.50 3.58 -38.14
C PRO A 261 -2.92 3.35 -36.68
N VAL A 262 -4.14 3.75 -36.34
CA VAL A 262 -4.69 3.61 -34.98
C VAL A 262 -4.54 2.21 -34.45
N ARG A 263 -4.76 1.19 -35.29
CA ARG A 263 -4.63 -0.23 -34.94
C ARG A 263 -3.21 -0.58 -34.46
N VAL A 264 -2.19 0.01 -35.09
CA VAL A 264 -0.78 -0.23 -34.71
C VAL A 264 -0.48 0.37 -33.34
N GLU A 265 -0.89 1.63 -33.09
CA GLU A 265 -0.67 2.28 -31.80
C GLU A 265 -1.48 1.60 -30.67
N THR A 266 -2.71 1.17 -30.95
CA THR A 266 -3.51 0.37 -30.02
C THR A 266 -2.80 -0.95 -29.64
N ALA A 267 -2.30 -1.66 -30.65
CA ALA A 267 -1.59 -2.92 -30.39
C ALA A 267 -0.30 -2.71 -29.58
N ARG A 268 0.45 -1.64 -29.87
CA ARG A 268 1.65 -1.25 -29.10
C ARG A 268 1.31 -0.92 -27.65
N LEU A 269 0.25 -0.14 -27.44
CA LEU A 269 -0.23 0.22 -26.10
C LEU A 269 -0.60 -1.03 -25.30
N ILE A 270 -1.46 -1.90 -25.86
CA ILE A 270 -1.91 -3.13 -25.21
C ILE A 270 -0.73 -4.08 -24.93
N ARG A 271 0.14 -4.29 -25.89
CA ARG A 271 1.32 -5.18 -25.75
C ARG A 271 2.27 -4.70 -24.64
N THR A 272 2.37 -3.39 -24.42
CA THR A 272 3.21 -2.82 -23.37
C THR A 272 2.49 -2.81 -22.02
N ALA A 273 1.19 -2.51 -21.99
CA ALA A 273 0.40 -2.35 -20.77
C ALA A 273 0.05 -3.69 -20.09
N VAL A 274 -0.37 -4.69 -20.87
CA VAL A 274 -0.90 -5.95 -20.33
C VAL A 274 0.08 -6.70 -19.44
N PRO A 275 1.37 -6.89 -19.77
CA PRO A 275 2.31 -7.58 -18.90
C PRO A 275 2.49 -6.87 -17.53
N VAL A 276 2.54 -5.54 -17.54
CA VAL A 276 2.69 -4.75 -16.31
C VAL A 276 1.41 -4.80 -15.47
N ALA A 277 0.24 -4.69 -16.13
CA ALA A 277 -1.06 -4.80 -15.47
C ALA A 277 -1.26 -6.18 -14.82
N LEU A 278 -0.89 -7.26 -15.49
CA LEU A 278 -0.96 -8.62 -14.94
C LEU A 278 -0.03 -8.81 -13.74
N GLY A 279 1.18 -8.23 -13.79
CA GLY A 279 2.09 -8.25 -12.64
C GLY A 279 1.50 -7.55 -11.41
N SER A 280 0.90 -6.38 -11.61
CA SER A 280 0.25 -5.62 -10.52
C SER A 280 -1.04 -6.27 -10.03
N LEU A 281 -1.80 -6.89 -10.94
CA LEU A 281 -2.98 -7.68 -10.58
C LEU A 281 -2.61 -8.81 -9.62
N ALA A 282 -1.52 -9.52 -9.87
CA ALA A 282 -1.07 -10.60 -8.99
C ALA A 282 -0.82 -10.11 -7.55
N VAL A 283 -0.19 -8.93 -7.38
CA VAL A 283 0.01 -8.34 -6.03
C VAL A 283 -1.32 -8.08 -5.32
N ASN A 284 -2.27 -7.45 -6.01
CA ASN A 284 -3.56 -7.06 -5.41
C ASN A 284 -4.52 -8.25 -5.23
N LEU A 285 -4.34 -9.31 -6.01
CA LEU A 285 -5.07 -10.58 -5.82
C LEU A 285 -4.74 -11.21 -4.46
N SER A 286 -3.54 -10.97 -3.92
CA SER A 286 -3.17 -11.40 -2.56
C SER A 286 -4.13 -10.85 -1.50
N THR A 287 -4.53 -9.58 -1.61
CA THR A 287 -5.48 -8.95 -0.66
C THR A 287 -6.88 -9.55 -0.78
N PHE A 288 -7.30 -9.84 -2.02
CA PHE A 288 -8.57 -10.53 -2.28
C PHE A 288 -8.61 -11.93 -1.67
N VAL A 289 -7.51 -12.68 -1.79
CA VAL A 289 -7.33 -14.00 -1.18
C VAL A 289 -7.46 -13.93 0.34
N ASP A 290 -6.78 -12.95 0.98
CA ASP A 290 -6.85 -12.78 2.44
C ASP A 290 -8.30 -12.55 2.90
N SER A 291 -9.00 -11.63 2.27
CA SER A 291 -10.36 -11.26 2.65
C SER A 291 -11.33 -12.43 2.50
N THR A 292 -11.23 -13.14 1.38
CA THR A 292 -12.15 -14.22 1.03
C THR A 292 -11.94 -15.47 1.89
N PHE A 293 -10.70 -15.97 1.94
CA PHE A 293 -10.45 -17.22 2.66
C PHE A 293 -10.48 -17.04 4.17
N LEU A 294 -10.02 -15.90 4.68
CA LEU A 294 -10.06 -15.62 6.12
C LEU A 294 -11.50 -15.66 6.63
N GLN A 295 -12.41 -14.90 6.02
CA GLN A 295 -13.79 -14.83 6.49
C GLN A 295 -14.52 -16.17 6.31
N LYS A 296 -14.35 -16.81 5.15
CA LYS A 296 -14.97 -18.11 4.87
C LYS A 296 -14.52 -19.18 5.86
N ARG A 297 -13.21 -19.31 6.08
CA ARG A 297 -12.69 -20.36 6.97
C ARG A 297 -13.02 -20.09 8.45
N ILE A 298 -13.04 -18.83 8.88
CA ILE A 298 -13.52 -18.51 10.24
C ILE A 298 -15.01 -18.80 10.38
N ASN A 299 -15.81 -18.57 9.33
CA ASN A 299 -17.21 -18.96 9.34
C ASN A 299 -17.39 -20.48 9.44
N ASP A 300 -16.58 -21.25 8.70
CA ASP A 300 -16.60 -22.72 8.82
C ASP A 300 -16.31 -23.15 10.26
N ILE A 301 -15.35 -22.52 10.95
CA ILE A 301 -15.07 -22.79 12.38
C ILE A 301 -16.27 -22.42 13.25
N MET A 302 -16.91 -21.28 13.00
CA MET A 302 -18.10 -20.86 13.77
C MET A 302 -19.29 -21.81 13.60
N GLN A 303 -19.36 -22.52 12.46
CA GLN A 303 -20.39 -23.54 12.22
C GLN A 303 -20.04 -24.90 12.82
N THR A 304 -18.76 -25.28 12.85
CA THR A 304 -18.30 -26.62 13.27
C THR A 304 -17.87 -26.67 14.73
N ASN A 305 -17.06 -25.69 15.18
CA ASN A 305 -16.44 -25.65 16.51
C ASN A 305 -16.45 -24.23 17.12
N PRO A 306 -17.64 -23.60 17.32
CA PRO A 306 -17.72 -22.21 17.80
C PRO A 306 -17.09 -22.02 19.18
N ASP A 307 -17.20 -23.03 20.06
CA ASP A 307 -16.75 -22.94 21.45
C ASP A 307 -15.25 -22.71 21.59
N VAL A 308 -14.44 -23.25 20.67
CA VAL A 308 -12.98 -23.05 20.69
C VAL A 308 -12.64 -21.59 20.42
N LEU A 309 -13.24 -21.03 19.38
CA LEU A 309 -13.01 -19.64 18.97
C LEU A 309 -13.53 -18.66 20.03
N ILE A 310 -14.74 -18.88 20.55
CA ILE A 310 -15.37 -18.03 21.58
C ILE A 310 -14.55 -18.08 22.87
N ARG A 311 -14.07 -19.25 23.31
CA ARG A 311 -13.19 -19.38 24.48
C ARG A 311 -11.89 -18.66 24.30
N MET A 312 -11.23 -18.76 23.12
CA MET A 312 -9.94 -18.14 22.83
C MET A 312 -10.02 -16.61 22.91
N TYR A 313 -11.13 -16.03 22.50
CA TYR A 313 -11.37 -14.59 22.48
C TYR A 313 -12.36 -14.09 23.54
N ARG A 314 -12.60 -14.89 24.58
CA ARG A 314 -13.52 -14.55 25.67
C ARG A 314 -13.11 -13.24 26.34
N GLY A 315 -14.05 -12.30 26.50
CA GLY A 315 -13.81 -10.99 27.07
C GLY A 315 -13.06 -10.01 26.14
N ILE A 316 -12.76 -10.42 24.89
CA ILE A 316 -12.13 -9.56 23.88
C ILE A 316 -13.10 -9.23 22.75
N ILE A 317 -13.83 -10.26 22.25
CA ILE A 317 -14.89 -10.05 21.28
C ILE A 317 -16.16 -9.65 22.06
N PRO A 318 -16.82 -8.54 21.70
CA PRO A 318 -18.07 -8.14 22.31
C PRO A 318 -19.17 -9.21 22.15
N ASP A 319 -19.99 -9.41 23.17
CA ASP A 319 -21.09 -10.36 23.14
C ASP A 319 -22.11 -10.05 22.02
N SER A 320 -22.29 -8.78 21.70
CA SER A 320 -23.11 -8.32 20.57
C SER A 320 -22.63 -8.87 19.22
N VAL A 321 -21.30 -8.91 18.99
CA VAL A 321 -20.67 -9.43 17.77
C VAL A 321 -20.92 -10.95 17.66
N VAL A 322 -20.85 -11.65 18.80
CA VAL A 322 -21.12 -13.11 18.84
C VAL A 322 -22.60 -13.37 18.57
N LYS A 323 -23.51 -12.65 19.24
CA LYS A 323 -24.97 -12.81 19.07
C LYS A 323 -25.46 -12.46 17.67
N LEU A 324 -24.87 -11.44 17.03
CA LEU A 324 -25.15 -11.06 15.64
C LEU A 324 -24.46 -11.99 14.62
N ASN A 325 -23.65 -12.94 15.10
CA ASN A 325 -22.90 -13.88 14.27
C ASN A 325 -21.99 -13.22 13.22
N ILE A 326 -21.39 -12.06 13.55
CA ILE A 326 -20.49 -11.28 12.69
C ILE A 326 -19.01 -11.39 13.09
N VAL A 327 -18.65 -12.45 13.85
CA VAL A 327 -17.27 -12.73 14.29
C VAL A 327 -16.28 -12.81 13.11
N PRO A 328 -16.60 -13.45 11.96
CA PRO A 328 -15.68 -13.48 10.82
C PRO A 328 -15.32 -12.08 10.32
N ASN A 329 -16.31 -11.19 10.18
CA ASN A 329 -16.10 -9.82 9.75
C ASN A 329 -15.32 -8.98 10.79
N PHE A 330 -15.58 -9.18 12.08
CA PHE A 330 -14.84 -8.54 13.17
C PHE A 330 -13.35 -8.93 13.15
N LEU A 331 -13.04 -10.22 13.04
CA LEU A 331 -11.66 -10.71 12.98
C LEU A 331 -10.95 -10.25 11.69
N PHE A 332 -11.67 -10.18 10.57
CA PHE A 332 -11.14 -9.59 9.34
C PHE A 332 -10.85 -8.09 9.50
N GLY A 333 -11.68 -7.35 10.23
CA GLY A 333 -11.43 -5.96 10.59
C GLY A 333 -10.17 -5.78 11.44
N CYS A 334 -9.93 -6.66 12.42
CA CYS A 334 -8.69 -6.70 13.19
C CYS A 334 -7.46 -6.99 12.30
N PHE A 335 -7.60 -7.92 11.35
CA PHE A 335 -6.57 -8.22 10.36
C PHE A 335 -6.29 -7.02 9.44
N SER A 336 -7.33 -6.31 9.01
CA SER A 336 -7.21 -5.09 8.20
C SER A 336 -6.47 -3.98 8.94
N ASN A 337 -6.74 -3.81 10.25
CA ASN A 337 -6.01 -2.88 11.11
C ASN A 337 -4.52 -3.26 11.22
N ALA A 338 -4.22 -4.53 11.49
CA ALA A 338 -2.84 -5.03 11.55
C ALA A 338 -2.11 -4.87 10.21
N SER A 339 -2.80 -5.13 9.10
CA SER A 339 -2.27 -4.96 7.73
C SER A 339 -1.96 -3.50 7.41
N THR A 340 -2.71 -2.54 7.98
CA THR A 340 -2.41 -1.12 7.83
C THR A 340 -1.06 -0.76 8.46
N LEU A 341 -0.75 -1.30 9.63
CA LEU A 341 0.54 -1.11 10.30
C LEU A 341 1.67 -1.86 9.58
N PHE A 342 1.40 -3.07 9.13
CA PHE A 342 2.33 -3.87 8.32
C PHE A 342 2.83 -3.11 7.09
N MET A 343 1.93 -2.43 6.37
CA MET A 343 2.24 -1.72 5.13
C MET A 343 3.13 -0.49 5.31
N VAL A 344 3.27 0.03 6.53
CA VAL A 344 4.12 1.21 6.81
C VAL A 344 5.58 0.93 6.46
N VAL A 345 6.10 -0.27 6.79
CA VAL A 345 7.51 -0.60 6.56
C VAL A 345 7.84 -0.75 5.06
N PRO A 346 7.07 -1.54 4.26
CA PRO A 346 7.26 -1.58 2.80
C PRO A 346 7.12 -0.22 2.11
N ALA A 347 6.21 0.64 2.57
CA ALA A 347 6.02 1.96 1.98
C ALA A 347 7.28 2.84 2.06
N VAL A 348 8.00 2.79 3.18
CA VAL A 348 9.27 3.53 3.35
C VAL A 348 10.34 3.01 2.38
N THR A 349 10.41 1.70 2.16
CA THR A 349 11.47 1.10 1.33
C THR A 349 11.21 1.16 -0.16
N GLN A 350 9.98 1.46 -0.58
CA GLN A 350 9.64 1.61 -1.99
C GLN A 350 10.49 2.67 -2.70
N ALA A 351 10.78 3.78 -2.03
CA ALA A 351 11.64 4.84 -2.57
C ALA A 351 13.08 4.36 -2.85
N PHE A 352 13.61 3.47 -2.01
CA PHE A 352 14.94 2.89 -2.22
C PHE A 352 14.97 1.93 -3.42
N GLY A 353 13.89 1.21 -3.67
CA GLY A 353 13.72 0.38 -4.87
C GLY A 353 13.82 1.21 -6.16
N VAL A 354 13.11 2.33 -6.21
CA VAL A 354 13.13 3.25 -7.37
C VAL A 354 14.51 3.86 -7.58
N SER A 355 15.19 4.29 -6.50
CA SER A 355 16.52 4.91 -6.59
C SER A 355 17.64 3.91 -6.89
N ALA A 356 17.48 2.63 -6.52
CA ALA A 356 18.44 1.58 -6.80
C ALA A 356 18.53 1.21 -8.29
N LEU A 357 17.40 1.29 -9.00
CA LEU A 357 17.29 0.86 -10.39
C LEU A 357 18.33 1.52 -11.32
N PRO A 358 18.49 2.87 -11.37
CA PRO A 358 19.46 3.51 -12.26
C PRO A 358 20.91 3.20 -11.88
N SER A 359 21.24 3.18 -10.59
CA SER A 359 22.61 2.96 -10.11
C SER A 359 23.11 1.55 -10.43
N VAL A 360 22.26 0.55 -10.21
CA VAL A 360 22.56 -0.86 -10.51
C VAL A 360 22.59 -1.09 -12.02
N THR A 361 21.66 -0.51 -12.79
CA THR A 361 21.65 -0.62 -14.25
C THR A 361 22.94 -0.03 -14.86
N ALA A 362 23.39 1.14 -14.42
CA ALA A 362 24.61 1.75 -14.90
C ALA A 362 25.84 0.86 -14.62
N ALA A 363 25.99 0.38 -13.39
CA ALA A 363 27.10 -0.49 -13.00
C ALA A 363 27.07 -1.85 -13.75
N TRP A 364 25.88 -2.37 -14.02
CA TRP A 364 25.69 -3.60 -14.82
C TRP A 364 26.10 -3.40 -16.28
N THR A 365 25.64 -2.30 -16.91
CA THR A 365 25.93 -1.98 -18.31
C THR A 365 27.40 -1.66 -18.53
N GLU A 366 28.06 -1.02 -17.56
CA GLU A 366 29.51 -0.74 -17.59
C GLU A 366 30.35 -2.03 -17.46
N GLY A 367 29.75 -3.15 -17.06
CA GLY A 367 30.47 -4.41 -16.83
C GLY A 367 31.47 -4.33 -15.67
N ASN A 368 31.29 -3.42 -14.71
CA ASN A 368 32.20 -3.22 -13.59
C ASN A 368 31.73 -3.99 -12.34
N PRO A 369 32.30 -5.17 -12.02
CA PRO A 369 31.84 -6.02 -10.92
C PRO A 369 31.99 -5.34 -9.55
N ARG A 370 33.04 -4.53 -9.36
CA ARG A 370 33.31 -3.86 -8.09
C ARG A 370 32.27 -2.77 -7.80
N ARG A 371 31.93 -1.97 -8.80
CA ARG A 371 30.91 -0.93 -8.70
C ARG A 371 29.52 -1.54 -8.50
N LEU A 372 29.23 -2.62 -9.23
CA LEU A 372 27.97 -3.36 -9.11
C LEU A 372 27.81 -3.95 -7.70
N ARG A 373 28.85 -4.57 -7.16
CA ARG A 373 28.87 -5.10 -5.79
C ARG A 373 28.60 -4.01 -4.75
N LEU A 374 29.28 -2.87 -4.86
CA LEU A 374 29.09 -1.74 -3.94
C LEU A 374 27.65 -1.20 -4.00
N SER A 375 27.08 -1.05 -5.20
CA SER A 375 25.69 -0.60 -5.36
C SER A 375 24.69 -1.58 -4.74
N ILE A 376 24.82 -2.89 -5.00
CA ILE A 376 23.93 -3.93 -4.43
C ILE A 376 24.07 -3.98 -2.91
N GLU A 377 25.28 -4.04 -2.37
CA GLU A 377 25.52 -4.12 -0.92
C GLU A 377 25.02 -2.88 -0.19
N SER A 378 25.19 -1.67 -0.78
CA SER A 378 24.72 -0.43 -0.17
C SER A 378 23.19 -0.38 -0.08
N VAL A 379 22.50 -0.71 -1.16
CA VAL A 379 21.02 -0.76 -1.17
C VAL A 379 20.49 -1.79 -0.16
N LEU A 380 21.03 -3.01 -0.18
CA LEU A 380 20.61 -4.05 0.76
C LEU A 380 20.86 -3.65 2.22
N ARG A 381 22.00 -2.99 2.50
CA ARG A 381 22.36 -2.55 3.84
C ARG A 381 21.45 -1.45 4.35
N ILE A 382 21.22 -0.40 3.55
CA ILE A 382 20.32 0.70 3.93
C ILE A 382 18.91 0.18 4.21
N VAL A 383 18.40 -0.68 3.33
CA VAL A 383 17.08 -1.30 3.50
C VAL A 383 17.04 -2.16 4.76
N ALA A 384 18.04 -3.01 5.00
CA ALA A 384 18.10 -3.87 6.19
C ALA A 384 18.16 -3.05 7.50
N ILE A 385 18.95 -1.96 7.52
CA ILE A 385 19.06 -1.06 8.67
C ILE A 385 17.71 -0.43 9.04
N ILE A 386 16.82 -0.21 8.08
CA ILE A 386 15.49 0.37 8.33
C ILE A 386 14.46 -0.73 8.64
N THR A 387 14.42 -1.79 7.86
CA THR A 387 13.34 -2.79 7.92
C THR A 387 13.44 -3.72 9.10
N ILE A 388 14.66 -4.13 9.48
CA ILE A 388 14.82 -5.10 10.57
C ILE A 388 14.35 -4.52 11.91
N PRO A 389 14.82 -3.32 12.37
CA PRO A 389 14.31 -2.76 13.63
C PRO A 389 12.84 -2.39 13.57
N ALA A 390 12.35 -1.89 12.42
CA ALA A 390 10.95 -1.53 12.26
C ALA A 390 10.03 -2.75 12.38
N GLY A 391 10.35 -3.85 11.69
CA GLY A 391 9.53 -5.06 11.73
C GLY A 391 9.62 -5.80 13.07
N LEU A 392 10.81 -5.89 13.68
CA LEU A 392 10.98 -6.45 15.03
C LEU A 392 10.28 -5.58 16.07
N GLY A 393 10.36 -4.26 15.97
CA GLY A 393 9.65 -3.32 16.83
C GLY A 393 8.13 -3.47 16.72
N LEU A 394 7.59 -3.56 15.51
CA LEU A 394 6.17 -3.83 15.27
C LEU A 394 5.74 -5.19 15.84
N SER A 395 6.60 -6.20 15.77
CA SER A 395 6.32 -7.53 16.32
C SER A 395 6.34 -7.51 17.85
N ALA A 396 7.40 -7.01 18.46
CA ALA A 396 7.59 -7.07 19.91
C ALA A 396 6.68 -6.10 20.69
N LEU A 397 6.38 -4.92 20.12
CA LEU A 397 5.49 -3.92 20.71
C LEU A 397 4.10 -3.93 20.05
N SER A 398 3.69 -5.04 19.46
CA SER A 398 2.49 -5.17 18.62
C SER A 398 1.20 -4.72 19.32
N THR A 399 0.89 -5.27 20.49
CA THR A 399 -0.32 -4.90 21.25
C THR A 399 -0.26 -3.46 21.79
N PRO A 400 0.84 -2.97 22.41
CA PRO A 400 1.00 -1.58 22.77
C PRO A 400 0.83 -0.60 21.59
N ILE A 401 1.43 -0.90 20.45
CA ILE A 401 1.30 -0.08 19.23
C ILE A 401 -0.16 -0.10 18.73
N ALA A 402 -0.79 -1.27 18.67
CA ALA A 402 -2.19 -1.38 18.27
C ALA A 402 -3.12 -0.60 19.21
N SER A 403 -2.88 -0.65 20.52
CA SER A 403 -3.63 0.11 21.51
C SER A 403 -3.41 1.62 21.40
N LEU A 404 -2.18 2.05 21.12
CA LEU A 404 -1.84 3.45 20.91
C LEU A 404 -2.53 4.02 19.67
N MET A 405 -2.49 3.26 18.56
CA MET A 405 -2.96 3.73 17.26
C MET A 405 -4.49 3.63 17.11
N PHE A 406 -5.09 2.53 17.55
CA PHE A 406 -6.50 2.26 17.34
C PHE A 406 -7.38 2.42 18.58
N GLY A 407 -6.78 2.56 19.77
CA GLY A 407 -7.50 2.68 21.03
C GLY A 407 -7.95 1.34 21.62
N SER A 408 -8.39 1.36 22.87
CA SER A 408 -8.78 0.15 23.64
C SER A 408 -10.07 -0.51 23.12
N ALA A 409 -11.00 0.26 22.57
CA ALA A 409 -12.27 -0.24 22.04
C ALA A 409 -12.14 -1.08 20.76
N ASN A 410 -10.97 -1.04 20.09
CA ASN A 410 -10.74 -1.67 18.79
C ASN A 410 -10.00 -3.01 18.89
N ALA A 411 -10.25 -3.79 19.93
CA ALA A 411 -9.64 -5.11 20.17
C ALA A 411 -8.11 -5.14 19.90
N PRO A 412 -7.32 -4.26 20.58
CA PRO A 412 -5.88 -4.15 20.31
C PRO A 412 -5.13 -5.46 20.59
N THR A 413 -5.67 -6.31 21.45
CA THR A 413 -5.07 -7.62 21.76
C THR A 413 -5.16 -8.56 20.56
N VAL A 414 -6.28 -8.61 19.85
CA VAL A 414 -6.43 -9.44 18.64
C VAL A 414 -5.57 -8.87 17.52
N THR A 415 -5.70 -7.57 17.25
CA THR A 415 -4.87 -6.86 16.26
C THR A 415 -3.38 -7.03 16.55
N GLY A 416 -2.98 -6.94 17.82
CA GLY A 416 -1.61 -7.13 18.27
C GLY A 416 -1.09 -8.54 18.02
N ARG A 417 -1.86 -9.57 18.34
CA ARG A 417 -1.47 -10.97 18.05
C ARG A 417 -1.20 -11.19 16.56
N ILE A 418 -2.06 -10.65 15.70
CA ILE A 418 -1.89 -10.71 14.24
C ILE A 418 -0.62 -9.92 13.83
N LEU A 419 -0.41 -8.76 14.44
CA LEU A 419 0.72 -7.87 14.13
C LEU A 419 2.07 -8.47 14.55
N VAL A 420 2.12 -9.39 15.53
CA VAL A 420 3.36 -10.14 15.85
C VAL A 420 3.91 -10.81 14.59
N VAL A 421 3.06 -11.52 13.88
CA VAL A 421 3.46 -12.27 12.67
C VAL A 421 3.65 -11.33 11.49
N LEU A 422 2.72 -10.39 11.29
CA LEU A 422 2.82 -9.41 10.21
C LEU A 422 4.00 -8.45 10.38
N GLY A 423 4.41 -8.12 11.61
CA GLY A 423 5.62 -7.35 11.89
C GLY A 423 6.88 -8.04 11.36
N LEU A 424 7.02 -9.35 11.58
CA LEU A 424 8.10 -10.14 10.98
C LEU A 424 7.96 -10.20 9.45
N ALA A 425 6.75 -10.39 8.93
CA ALA A 425 6.49 -10.40 7.49
C ALA A 425 6.88 -9.07 6.83
N SER A 426 6.72 -7.94 7.53
CA SER A 426 7.04 -6.60 7.00
C SER A 426 8.52 -6.42 6.65
N ILE A 427 9.43 -7.11 7.35
CA ILE A 427 10.87 -7.12 7.06
C ILE A 427 11.10 -7.65 5.65
N PHE A 428 10.57 -8.84 5.37
CA PHE A 428 10.75 -9.51 4.08
C PHE A 428 9.98 -8.80 2.96
N ALA A 429 8.76 -8.35 3.22
CA ALA A 429 7.97 -7.58 2.26
C ALA A 429 8.69 -6.29 1.84
N ALA A 430 9.25 -5.56 2.80
CA ALA A 430 9.98 -4.32 2.55
C ALA A 430 11.31 -4.56 1.82
N MET A 431 12.00 -5.67 2.08
CA MET A 431 13.23 -6.04 1.40
C MET A 431 12.98 -6.56 -0.02
N SER A 432 11.84 -7.21 -0.28
CA SER A 432 11.53 -7.78 -1.58
C SER A 432 11.47 -6.71 -2.68
N THR A 433 10.96 -5.52 -2.39
CA THR A 433 10.80 -4.44 -3.38
C THR A 433 12.13 -3.96 -3.97
N PRO A 434 13.15 -3.56 -3.20
CA PRO A 434 14.44 -3.18 -3.75
C PRO A 434 15.18 -4.33 -4.45
N ILE A 435 15.07 -5.55 -3.92
CA ILE A 435 15.69 -6.74 -4.55
C ILE A 435 15.08 -7.01 -5.92
N ASN A 436 13.76 -6.93 -6.03
CA ASN A 436 13.06 -7.07 -7.31
C ASN A 436 13.44 -5.95 -8.30
N SER A 437 13.60 -4.71 -7.82
CA SER A 437 14.10 -3.60 -8.66
C SER A 437 15.52 -3.87 -9.17
N MET A 438 16.40 -4.43 -8.35
CA MET A 438 17.75 -4.80 -8.77
C MET A 438 17.75 -5.96 -9.78
N LEU A 439 16.86 -6.95 -9.64
CA LEU A 439 16.65 -8.00 -10.65
C LEU A 439 16.20 -7.41 -12.00
N GLN A 440 15.29 -6.45 -11.97
CA GLN A 440 14.87 -5.73 -13.19
C GLN A 440 16.02 -4.94 -13.79
N ALA A 441 16.87 -4.31 -12.97
CA ALA A 441 18.04 -3.55 -13.39
C ALA A 441 19.08 -4.40 -14.16
N VAL A 442 19.23 -5.67 -13.78
CA VAL A 442 20.13 -6.62 -14.48
C VAL A 442 19.44 -7.36 -15.64
N GLY A 443 18.24 -6.91 -16.04
CA GLY A 443 17.53 -7.42 -17.21
C GLY A 443 16.58 -8.60 -16.95
N ARG A 444 16.46 -9.08 -15.71
CA ARG A 444 15.60 -10.23 -15.35
C ARG A 444 14.23 -9.76 -14.86
N VAL A 445 13.46 -9.11 -15.74
CA VAL A 445 12.13 -8.57 -15.44
C VAL A 445 11.09 -9.66 -15.18
N ASP A 446 11.30 -10.86 -15.70
CA ASP A 446 10.41 -12.01 -15.58
C ASP A 446 10.43 -12.65 -14.18
N LEU A 447 11.59 -12.65 -13.51
CA LEU A 447 11.77 -13.34 -12.23
C LEU A 447 10.89 -12.77 -11.09
N PRO A 448 10.82 -11.45 -10.86
CA PRO A 448 9.94 -10.89 -9.83
C PRO A 448 8.47 -11.32 -9.98
N VAL A 449 7.97 -11.36 -11.21
CA VAL A 449 6.58 -11.75 -11.48
C VAL A 449 6.36 -13.24 -11.18
N LYS A 450 7.29 -14.11 -11.60
CA LYS A 450 7.22 -15.56 -11.32
C LYS A 450 7.30 -15.86 -9.83
N LEU A 451 8.22 -15.20 -9.11
CA LEU A 451 8.39 -15.36 -7.67
C LEU A 451 7.16 -14.89 -6.89
N LEU A 452 6.57 -13.77 -7.31
CA LEU A 452 5.34 -13.26 -6.72
C LEU A 452 4.18 -14.23 -6.94
N ALA A 453 4.01 -14.75 -8.17
CA ALA A 453 2.96 -15.73 -8.47
C ALA A 453 3.13 -17.01 -7.64
N ALA A 454 4.36 -17.53 -7.52
CA ALA A 454 4.66 -18.69 -6.68
C ALA A 454 4.38 -18.41 -5.19
N GLY A 455 4.81 -17.25 -4.68
CA GLY A 455 4.54 -16.83 -3.31
C GLY A 455 3.04 -16.73 -2.99
N ILE A 456 2.25 -16.15 -3.90
CA ILE A 456 0.79 -16.05 -3.76
C ILE A 456 0.16 -17.46 -3.78
N ALA A 457 0.60 -18.36 -4.66
CA ALA A 457 0.09 -19.73 -4.68
C ALA A 457 0.31 -20.45 -3.33
N VAL A 458 1.50 -20.32 -2.75
CA VAL A 458 1.79 -20.86 -1.41
C VAL A 458 0.91 -20.18 -0.36
N LYS A 459 0.73 -18.86 -0.43
CA LYS A 459 -0.12 -18.11 0.51
C LYS A 459 -1.58 -18.56 0.45
N VAL A 460 -2.13 -18.82 -0.75
CA VAL A 460 -3.49 -19.37 -0.93
C VAL A 460 -3.66 -20.67 -0.17
N VAL A 461 -2.72 -21.60 -0.37
CA VAL A 461 -2.74 -22.92 0.31
C VAL A 461 -2.65 -22.74 1.83
N LEU A 462 -1.71 -21.92 2.31
CA LEU A 462 -1.53 -21.70 3.74
C LEU A 462 -2.72 -20.98 4.38
N ASN A 463 -3.27 -19.97 3.72
CA ASN A 463 -4.47 -19.29 4.24
C ASN A 463 -5.65 -20.25 4.34
N TYR A 464 -5.86 -21.07 3.30
CA TYR A 464 -6.97 -22.03 3.32
C TYR A 464 -6.82 -23.08 4.42
N THR A 465 -5.62 -23.62 4.63
CA THR A 465 -5.34 -24.67 5.62
C THR A 465 -5.24 -24.12 7.04
N LEU A 466 -4.36 -23.12 7.28
CA LEU A 466 -4.06 -22.63 8.63
C LEU A 466 -5.20 -21.83 9.25
N VAL A 467 -5.92 -21.02 8.46
CA VAL A 467 -7.07 -20.28 8.98
C VAL A 467 -8.21 -21.20 9.36
N GLY A 468 -8.30 -22.38 8.72
CA GLY A 468 -9.30 -23.40 9.07
C GLY A 468 -9.03 -24.17 10.36
N ILE A 469 -7.87 -24.00 10.99
CA ILE A 469 -7.53 -24.61 12.27
C ILE A 469 -8.01 -23.68 13.40
N PRO A 470 -8.95 -24.10 14.26
CA PRO A 470 -9.56 -23.23 15.28
C PRO A 470 -8.56 -22.52 16.19
N GLU A 471 -7.45 -23.18 16.56
CA GLU A 471 -6.42 -22.66 17.46
C GLU A 471 -5.53 -21.59 16.78
N ILE A 472 -5.40 -21.65 15.44
CA ILE A 472 -4.60 -20.72 14.65
C ILE A 472 -5.46 -19.58 14.11
N ASN A 473 -6.61 -19.91 13.52
CA ASN A 473 -7.65 -19.03 12.97
C ASN A 473 -7.07 -17.80 12.20
N VAL A 474 -7.40 -16.58 12.56
CA VAL A 474 -6.96 -15.34 11.88
C VAL A 474 -5.44 -15.17 11.81
N MET A 475 -4.67 -15.75 12.73
CA MET A 475 -3.20 -15.72 12.69
C MET A 475 -2.63 -16.51 11.50
N GLY A 476 -3.37 -17.49 10.99
CA GLY A 476 -3.00 -18.27 9.81
C GLY A 476 -2.80 -17.39 8.57
N ALA A 477 -3.61 -16.34 8.39
CA ALA A 477 -3.46 -15.39 7.29
C ALA A 477 -2.17 -14.54 7.42
N GLY A 478 -1.82 -14.16 8.65
CA GLY A 478 -0.53 -13.53 8.94
C GLY A 478 0.66 -14.42 8.62
N THR A 479 0.57 -15.70 9.01
CA THR A 479 1.60 -16.72 8.76
C THR A 479 1.75 -17.01 7.27
N GLY A 480 0.65 -17.13 6.52
CA GLY A 480 0.68 -17.25 5.06
C GLY A 480 1.36 -16.07 4.38
N THR A 481 1.12 -14.85 4.88
CA THR A 481 1.79 -13.63 4.41
C THR A 481 3.29 -13.65 4.72
N LEU A 482 3.68 -14.06 5.92
CA LEU A 482 5.10 -14.19 6.32
C LEU A 482 5.82 -15.17 5.39
N VAL A 483 5.31 -16.39 5.25
CA VAL A 483 5.93 -17.43 4.41
C VAL A 483 6.02 -16.97 2.95
N CYS A 484 4.96 -16.35 2.42
CA CYS A 484 4.96 -15.80 1.06
C CYS A 484 6.13 -14.82 0.85
N TYR A 485 6.26 -13.80 1.70
CA TYR A 485 7.31 -12.80 1.53
C TYR A 485 8.71 -13.32 1.87
N VAL A 486 8.85 -14.28 2.79
CA VAL A 486 10.12 -15.00 3.03
C VAL A 486 10.56 -15.70 1.75
N LEU A 487 9.67 -16.49 1.14
CA LEU A 487 9.99 -17.19 -0.12
C LEU A 487 10.37 -16.21 -1.23
N ILE A 488 9.56 -15.17 -1.46
CA ILE A 488 9.85 -14.17 -2.49
C ILE A 488 11.22 -13.54 -2.25
N THR A 489 11.51 -13.10 -1.03
CA THR A 489 12.76 -12.38 -0.71
C THR A 489 13.99 -13.27 -0.81
N VAL A 490 13.91 -14.47 -0.25
CA VAL A 490 15.03 -15.42 -0.28
C VAL A 490 15.35 -15.85 -1.70
N PHE A 491 14.34 -16.24 -2.47
CA PHE A 491 14.58 -16.65 -3.87
C PHE A 491 14.97 -15.47 -4.76
N ALA A 492 14.40 -14.27 -4.56
CA ALA A 492 14.82 -13.08 -5.30
C ALA A 492 16.29 -12.75 -5.03
N LEU A 493 16.72 -12.81 -3.76
CA LEU A 493 18.12 -12.60 -3.40
C LEU A 493 19.04 -13.70 -3.97
N PHE A 494 18.60 -14.95 -3.91
CA PHE A 494 19.33 -16.07 -4.51
C PHE A 494 19.53 -15.87 -6.02
N PHE A 495 18.48 -15.52 -6.76
CA PHE A 495 18.59 -15.27 -8.19
C PHE A 495 19.42 -14.01 -8.49
N LEU A 496 19.32 -12.97 -7.68
CA LEU A 496 20.16 -11.78 -7.83
C LEU A 496 21.65 -12.13 -7.69
N CYS A 497 22.02 -12.90 -6.66
CA CYS A 497 23.39 -13.37 -6.45
C CYS A 497 23.87 -14.26 -7.62
N ARG A 498 23.00 -15.14 -8.11
CA ARG A 498 23.31 -16.05 -9.23
C ARG A 498 23.55 -15.28 -10.54
N GLU A 499 22.69 -14.35 -10.90
CA GLU A 499 22.78 -13.57 -12.14
C GLU A 499 23.98 -12.61 -12.12
N THR A 500 24.21 -11.96 -10.99
CA THR A 500 25.30 -10.98 -10.85
C THR A 500 26.65 -11.65 -10.53
N LYS A 501 26.65 -12.92 -10.12
CA LYS A 501 27.82 -13.65 -9.56
C LYS A 501 28.47 -12.93 -8.36
N ILE A 502 27.67 -12.14 -7.63
CA ILE A 502 28.10 -11.38 -6.45
C ILE A 502 27.47 -12.00 -5.21
N THR A 503 28.30 -12.32 -4.24
CA THR A 503 27.86 -12.74 -2.90
C THR A 503 28.00 -11.55 -1.94
N PRO A 504 26.89 -10.93 -1.50
CA PRO A 504 26.93 -9.83 -0.56
C PRO A 504 27.46 -10.28 0.81
N ASN A 505 28.05 -9.38 1.58
CA ASN A 505 28.49 -9.69 2.93
C ASN A 505 27.30 -9.74 3.89
N PHE A 506 26.70 -10.94 4.05
CA PHE A 506 25.50 -11.18 4.86
C PHE A 506 25.69 -10.78 6.33
N VAL A 507 26.88 -10.93 6.88
CA VAL A 507 27.16 -10.57 8.29
C VAL A 507 27.02 -9.07 8.51
N VAL A 508 27.59 -8.27 7.63
CA VAL A 508 27.55 -6.81 7.77
C VAL A 508 26.17 -6.26 7.40
N ILE A 509 25.51 -6.84 6.40
CA ILE A 509 24.24 -6.34 5.87
C ILE A 509 23.07 -6.74 6.76
N PHE A 510 23.03 -7.97 7.27
CA PHE A 510 21.88 -8.51 8.00
C PHE A 510 22.16 -8.79 9.47
N LEU A 511 23.26 -9.47 9.80
CA LEU A 511 23.51 -9.93 11.17
C LEU A 511 23.78 -8.77 12.14
N LYS A 512 24.59 -7.78 11.75
CA LYS A 512 24.87 -6.64 12.61
C LYS A 512 23.63 -5.78 12.90
N PRO A 513 22.81 -5.37 11.89
CA PRO A 513 21.54 -4.70 12.14
C PRO A 513 20.57 -5.56 12.96
N LEU A 514 20.54 -6.88 12.75
CA LEU A 514 19.69 -7.78 13.51
C LEU A 514 20.07 -7.79 15.00
N LEU A 515 21.33 -7.95 15.34
CA LEU A 515 21.82 -7.93 16.72
C LEU A 515 21.53 -6.58 17.39
N ALA A 516 21.80 -5.47 16.68
CA ALA A 516 21.49 -4.13 17.17
C ALA A 516 19.97 -3.97 17.43
N SER A 517 19.15 -4.51 16.53
CA SER A 517 17.67 -4.44 16.66
C SER A 517 17.17 -5.30 17.83
N VAL A 518 17.68 -6.49 18.02
CA VAL A 518 17.28 -7.37 19.14
C VAL A 518 17.58 -6.69 20.49
N ILE A 519 18.74 -6.06 20.64
CA ILE A 519 19.10 -5.33 21.86
C ILE A 519 18.18 -4.15 22.08
N ALA A 520 17.98 -3.33 21.04
CA ALA A 520 17.18 -2.11 21.13
C ALA A 520 15.69 -2.41 21.39
N VAL A 521 15.12 -3.36 20.65
CA VAL A 521 13.73 -3.77 20.78
C VAL A 521 13.47 -4.52 22.09
N GLY A 522 14.42 -5.36 22.52
CA GLY A 522 14.37 -6.01 23.83
C GLY A 522 14.32 -5.00 24.97
N THR A 523 15.18 -3.98 24.96
CA THR A 523 15.15 -2.88 25.94
C THR A 523 13.83 -2.13 25.89
N ALA A 524 13.34 -1.81 24.69
CA ALA A 524 12.04 -1.12 24.52
C ALA A 524 10.87 -1.92 25.09
N TYR A 525 10.87 -3.23 24.92
CA TYR A 525 9.86 -4.12 25.48
C TYR A 525 9.84 -4.05 27.01
N PHE A 526 11.01 -4.07 27.67
CA PHE A 526 11.11 -3.93 29.13
C PHE A 526 10.66 -2.54 29.61
N VAL A 527 11.07 -1.46 28.91
CA VAL A 527 10.65 -0.09 29.22
C VAL A 527 9.13 0.04 29.13
N GLN A 528 8.53 -0.50 28.07
CA GLN A 528 7.08 -0.48 27.89
C GLN A 528 6.36 -1.27 28.99
N LYS A 529 6.85 -2.46 29.31
CA LYS A 529 6.25 -3.32 30.35
C LYS A 529 6.34 -2.67 31.73
N ALA A 530 7.47 -2.08 32.08
CA ALA A 530 7.66 -1.35 33.34
C ALA A 530 6.73 -0.13 33.45
N GLY A 531 6.63 0.68 32.39
CA GLY A 531 5.73 1.84 32.38
C GLY A 531 4.24 1.47 32.39
N ALA A 532 3.88 0.36 31.73
CA ALA A 532 2.52 -0.18 31.77
C ALA A 532 2.14 -0.68 33.17
N ALA A 533 3.06 -1.25 33.92
CA ALA A 533 2.84 -1.69 35.30
C ALA A 533 2.57 -0.52 36.27
N VAL A 534 3.10 0.68 35.97
CA VAL A 534 2.86 1.91 36.73
C VAL A 534 1.60 2.66 36.27
N GLY A 535 0.84 2.13 35.31
CA GLY A 535 -0.39 2.74 34.81
C GLY A 535 -0.22 3.70 33.62
N PHE A 536 1.00 3.96 33.15
CA PHE A 536 1.31 4.87 32.05
C PHE A 536 1.53 4.14 30.70
N ALA A 537 0.67 3.20 30.36
CA ALA A 537 0.87 2.30 29.19
C ALA A 537 1.08 3.07 27.86
N LYS A 538 0.28 4.09 27.54
CA LYS A 538 0.41 4.86 26.29
C LYS A 538 1.69 5.71 26.24
N PRO A 539 2.00 6.56 27.24
CA PRO A 539 3.27 7.29 27.28
C PRO A 539 4.49 6.37 27.28
N ALA A 540 4.42 5.25 27.99
CA ALA A 540 5.49 4.25 28.03
C ALA A 540 5.75 3.64 26.64
N THR A 541 4.72 3.43 25.82
CA THR A 541 4.89 2.94 24.47
C THR A 541 5.64 3.96 23.60
N CYS A 542 5.28 5.26 23.70
CA CYS A 542 6.01 6.31 22.99
C CYS A 542 7.46 6.42 23.45
N LEU A 543 7.71 6.37 24.77
CA LEU A 543 9.06 6.38 25.33
C LEU A 543 9.87 5.15 24.88
N ALA A 544 9.26 3.97 24.89
CA ALA A 544 9.91 2.74 24.44
C ALA A 544 10.37 2.82 22.96
N ILE A 545 9.55 3.40 22.09
CA ILE A 545 9.91 3.61 20.68
C ILE A 545 11.10 4.57 20.56
N VAL A 546 11.11 5.66 21.31
CA VAL A 546 12.23 6.63 21.32
C VAL A 546 13.51 5.98 21.84
N VAL A 547 13.42 5.26 22.96
CA VAL A 547 14.56 4.52 23.53
C VAL A 547 15.10 3.49 22.56
N ALA A 548 14.19 2.74 21.90
CA ALA A 548 14.60 1.79 20.85
C ALA A 548 15.38 2.47 19.72
N ALA A 549 14.89 3.60 19.22
CA ALA A 549 15.53 4.33 18.12
C ALA A 549 16.93 4.83 18.49
N VAL A 550 17.07 5.42 19.68
CA VAL A 550 18.36 5.93 20.18
C VAL A 550 19.35 4.79 20.42
N LEU A 551 18.91 3.74 21.14
CA LEU A 551 19.78 2.60 21.44
C LEU A 551 20.19 1.83 20.17
N TYR A 552 19.27 1.69 19.22
CA TYR A 552 19.56 1.10 17.91
C TYR A 552 20.64 1.90 17.15
N ALA A 553 20.51 3.22 17.10
CA ALA A 553 21.51 4.08 16.46
C ALA A 553 22.89 3.92 17.13
N LEU A 554 22.94 3.88 18.46
CA LEU A 554 24.19 3.67 19.22
C LEU A 554 24.79 2.28 18.94
N CYS A 555 23.97 1.24 18.91
CA CYS A 555 24.42 -0.13 18.59
C CYS A 555 24.96 -0.24 17.14
N LEU A 556 24.31 0.40 16.16
CA LEU A 556 24.80 0.43 14.77
C LEU A 556 26.18 1.07 14.66
N LEU A 557 26.39 2.18 15.37
CA LEU A 557 27.70 2.84 15.41
C LEU A 557 28.74 1.96 16.10
N ARG A 558 28.39 1.33 17.25
CA ARG A 558 29.30 0.45 18.00
C ARG A 558 29.70 -0.80 17.22
N PHE A 559 28.78 -1.37 16.43
CA PHE A 559 29.03 -2.55 15.59
C PHE A 559 29.65 -2.20 14.24
N ARG A 560 29.89 -0.90 13.96
CA ARG A 560 30.40 -0.43 12.68
C ARG A 560 29.62 -1.04 11.51
N ALA A 561 28.30 -0.92 11.58
CA ALA A 561 27.40 -1.45 10.56
C ALA A 561 27.30 -0.52 9.33
N LEU A 562 27.61 0.77 9.48
CA LEU A 562 27.58 1.79 8.43
C LEU A 562 28.92 1.90 7.72
N SER A 563 28.90 2.07 6.40
CA SER A 563 30.08 2.39 5.59
C SER A 563 30.15 3.90 5.28
N LYS A 564 31.35 4.40 4.94
CA LYS A 564 31.54 5.78 4.50
C LYS A 564 30.63 6.13 3.30
N HIS A 565 30.51 5.20 2.37
CA HIS A 565 29.67 5.38 1.19
C HIS A 565 28.17 5.52 1.52
N ASP A 566 27.68 4.80 2.53
CA ASP A 566 26.27 4.91 2.95
C ASP A 566 25.97 6.27 3.57
N ILE A 567 26.93 6.81 4.34
CA ILE A 567 26.80 8.13 4.99
C ILE A 567 26.88 9.26 3.97
N SER A 568 27.75 9.12 2.96
CA SER A 568 27.88 10.13 1.89
C SER A 568 26.60 10.30 1.06
N MET A 569 25.72 9.29 1.03
CA MET A 569 24.42 9.35 0.37
C MET A 569 23.33 10.08 1.18
N LEU A 570 23.55 10.35 2.47
CA LEU A 570 22.62 11.06 3.32
C LEU A 570 22.69 12.59 3.13
N PRO A 571 21.60 13.33 3.29
CA PRO A 571 21.65 14.79 3.34
C PRO A 571 22.63 15.25 4.43
N HIS A 572 23.56 16.12 4.11
CA HIS A 572 24.65 16.56 4.98
C HIS A 572 25.66 15.47 5.38
N GLY A 573 25.71 14.35 4.65
CA GLY A 573 26.53 13.17 4.93
C GLY A 573 28.01 13.49 5.16
N GLN A 574 28.61 14.43 4.43
CA GLN A 574 30.02 14.84 4.59
C GLN A 574 30.33 15.42 5.97
N LYS A 575 29.38 16.13 6.61
CA LYS A 575 29.57 16.66 7.98
C LYS A 575 29.47 15.52 9.01
N ILE A 576 28.54 14.62 8.80
CA ILE A 576 28.33 13.45 9.67
C ILE A 576 29.52 12.50 9.55
N GLU A 577 30.01 12.26 8.34
CA GLU A 577 31.19 11.43 8.06
C GLU A 577 32.42 11.88 8.85
N LYS A 578 32.76 13.18 8.79
CA LYS A 578 33.91 13.76 9.53
C LYS A 578 33.79 13.55 11.04
N ILE A 579 32.58 13.65 11.62
CA ILE A 579 32.36 13.45 13.06
C ILE A 579 32.56 11.97 13.42
N LEU A 580 31.99 11.07 12.61
CA LEU A 580 32.04 9.64 12.86
C LEU A 580 33.44 9.03 12.61
N GLU A 581 34.19 9.56 11.65
CA GLU A 581 35.62 9.21 11.42
C GLU A 581 36.50 9.54 12.62
N LYS A 582 36.32 10.73 13.19
CA LYS A 582 37.07 11.19 14.38
C LYS A 582 36.95 10.23 15.56
N HIS A 583 35.84 9.50 15.67
CA HIS A 583 35.57 8.55 16.73
C HIS A 583 35.73 7.07 16.31
N ASN A 584 36.23 6.80 15.10
CA ASN A 584 36.41 5.42 14.59
C ASN A 584 35.11 4.58 14.56
N TRP A 585 33.96 5.21 14.36
CA TRP A 585 32.61 4.59 14.40
C TRP A 585 32.11 4.10 13.04
N ILE A 586 32.84 4.41 11.96
CA ILE A 586 32.52 3.98 10.59
C ILE A 586 33.67 3.17 9.99
N ARG A 587 33.35 2.41 8.95
CA ARG A 587 34.25 1.51 8.24
C ARG A 587 34.68 2.06 6.91
#